data_e913abcf2e9dd58e18907ab9f7db8b2a
#
_entry.id   e913abcf2e9dd58e18907ab9f7db8b2a
#
_cell.length_a   1.000
_cell.length_b   1.000
_cell.length_c   1.000
_cell.angle_alpha   90.00
_cell.angle_beta   90.00
_cell.angle_gamma   90.00
#
_symmetry.space_group_name_H-M   'P 1'
#
loop_
_entity.id
_entity.type
_entity.pdbx_description
1 polymer ?
#
loop_
_entity_poly.entity_id
_entity_poly.type
_entity_poly.pdbx_seq_one_letter_code
_entity_poly.pdbx_strand_id
1 'polypeptide(L)'
;MKKLSLKASCLCGSVQIKTQGYHRNIKNCHCIQCMKTHGHYAAYTSVEEQNIKLIKKRTLKWFRSSKRAKRGFCNKCGASIFFKIMGMKNISIAAGMFNRPVKLKTIMNIFVKGKLDYYKLDHHIPKFKRYPKGVK
;
A
#
# COMPACT_ATOMS: atom_id res chain seq x y z
N MET A 1 -1.85 -15.40 -0.05
CA MET A 1 -1.50 -14.82 1.26
C MET A 1 -0.33 -15.57 1.87
N LYS A 2 0.53 -14.86 2.55
CA LYS A 2 1.66 -15.47 3.24
C LYS A 2 1.68 -15.03 4.70
N LYS A 3 1.98 -15.97 5.59
CA LYS A 3 2.16 -15.69 7.02
C LYS A 3 3.61 -15.26 7.23
N LEU A 4 3.81 -13.97 7.56
CA LEU A 4 5.11 -13.34 7.66
C LEU A 4 5.23 -12.50 8.92
N SER A 5 6.47 -12.20 9.30
CA SER A 5 6.79 -11.21 10.33
C SER A 5 7.78 -10.24 9.69
N LEU A 6 7.36 -8.99 9.49
CA LEU A 6 8.12 -8.00 8.71
C LEU A 6 8.29 -6.70 9.49
N LYS A 7 9.34 -5.97 9.14
CA LYS A 7 9.59 -4.60 9.63
C LYS A 7 9.54 -3.64 8.46
N ALA A 8 8.99 -2.46 8.71
CA ALA A 8 8.89 -1.41 7.70
C ALA A 8 9.19 -0.06 8.34
N SER A 9 9.64 0.88 7.52
CA SER A 9 9.87 2.26 7.98
C SER A 9 9.77 3.22 6.82
N CYS A 10 9.51 4.51 7.14
CA CYS A 10 9.66 5.59 6.17
C CYS A 10 11.14 5.86 5.93
N LEU A 11 11.45 6.72 4.96
CA LEU A 11 12.82 7.02 4.59
C LEU A 11 13.65 7.55 5.76
N CYS A 12 13.10 8.50 6.54
CA CYS A 12 13.86 9.12 7.65
C CYS A 12 13.85 8.26 8.92
N GLY A 13 13.09 7.16 8.96
CA GLY A 13 13.01 6.29 10.13
C GLY A 13 12.13 6.78 11.26
N SER A 14 11.47 7.93 11.13
CA SER A 14 10.62 8.48 12.19
C SER A 14 9.27 7.74 12.31
N VAL A 15 8.87 7.01 11.28
CA VAL A 15 7.74 6.06 11.33
C VAL A 15 8.32 4.67 11.18
N GLN A 16 8.11 3.82 12.17
CA GLN A 16 8.57 2.44 12.17
C GLN A 16 7.43 1.51 12.53
N ILE A 17 7.32 0.42 11.77
CA ILE A 17 6.19 -0.49 11.82
C ILE A 17 6.69 -1.92 11.93
N LYS A 18 5.98 -2.71 12.70
CA LYS A 18 6.16 -4.15 12.73
C LYS A 18 4.84 -4.80 12.34
N THR A 19 4.88 -5.75 11.41
CA THR A 19 3.68 -6.47 10.98
C THR A 19 3.88 -7.95 11.16
N GLN A 20 2.79 -8.68 11.43
CA GLN A 20 2.82 -10.13 11.55
C GLN A 20 1.51 -10.72 11.07
N GLY A 21 1.52 -12.04 10.80
CA GLY A 21 0.34 -12.73 10.31
C GLY A 21 0.25 -12.75 8.80
N TYR A 22 -0.96 -12.86 8.27
CA TYR A 22 -1.16 -13.01 6.84
C TYR A 22 -1.00 -11.69 6.11
N HIS A 23 -0.10 -11.68 5.11
CA HIS A 23 0.14 -10.55 4.22
C HIS A 23 -0.34 -10.94 2.82
N ARG A 24 -1.15 -10.08 2.21
CA ARG A 24 -1.58 -10.26 0.83
C ARG A 24 -0.40 -9.99 -0.10
N ASN A 25 -0.26 -10.75 -1.18
CA ASN A 25 0.69 -10.42 -2.23
C ASN A 25 0.40 -9.03 -2.81
N ILE A 26 1.37 -8.47 -3.52
CA ILE A 26 1.35 -7.07 -3.93
C ILE A 26 0.35 -6.84 -5.05
N LYS A 27 -0.47 -5.80 -4.93
CA LYS A 27 -1.29 -5.24 -6.00
C LYS A 27 -0.74 -3.87 -6.36
N ASN A 28 -0.59 -3.62 -7.66
CA ASN A 28 -0.20 -2.30 -8.16
C ASN A 28 -1.47 -1.54 -8.54
N CYS A 29 -1.71 -0.42 -7.89
CA CYS A 29 -2.88 0.42 -8.14
C CYS A 29 -2.51 1.62 -9.00
N HIS A 30 -3.18 1.75 -10.15
CA HIS A 30 -2.90 2.80 -11.13
C HIS A 30 -3.96 3.92 -11.13
N CYS A 31 -4.76 4.03 -10.08
CA CYS A 31 -5.77 5.09 -10.00
C CYS A 31 -5.11 6.46 -9.83
N ILE A 32 -5.87 7.51 -10.16
CA ILE A 32 -5.37 8.89 -10.11
C ILE A 32 -4.82 9.25 -8.74
N GLN A 33 -5.52 8.88 -7.67
CA GLN A 33 -5.06 9.17 -6.31
C GLN A 33 -3.74 8.49 -5.99
N CYS A 34 -3.61 7.20 -6.34
CA CYS A 34 -2.37 6.46 -6.10
C CYS A 34 -1.23 7.08 -6.90
N MET A 35 -1.46 7.40 -8.17
CA MET A 35 -0.44 8.05 -9.00
C MET A 35 0.02 9.38 -8.40
N LYS A 36 -0.91 10.20 -7.92
CA LYS A 36 -0.55 11.51 -7.37
C LYS A 36 0.11 11.44 -6.00
N THR A 37 -0.28 10.47 -5.18
CA THR A 37 0.29 10.34 -3.82
C THR A 37 1.63 9.61 -3.80
N HIS A 38 1.92 8.81 -4.82
CA HIS A 38 3.16 8.04 -4.90
C HIS A 38 4.10 8.47 -6.02
N GLY A 39 3.62 9.27 -6.97
CA GLY A 39 4.42 9.71 -8.12
C GLY A 39 4.50 8.70 -9.25
N HIS A 40 3.90 7.55 -9.10
CA HIS A 40 3.76 6.46 -10.05
C HIS A 40 2.67 5.55 -9.49
N TYR A 41 2.46 4.34 -10.02
CA TYR A 41 1.48 3.45 -9.39
C TYR A 41 1.89 3.15 -7.94
N ALA A 42 0.91 2.78 -7.12
CA ALA A 42 1.14 2.40 -5.74
C ALA A 42 1.15 0.89 -5.60
N ALA A 43 2.23 0.35 -5.07
CA ALA A 43 2.37 -1.08 -4.79
C ALA A 43 2.04 -1.32 -3.32
N TYR A 44 0.99 -2.09 -3.06
CA TYR A 44 0.52 -2.33 -1.69
C TYR A 44 0.42 -3.81 -1.36
N THR A 45 0.83 -4.17 -0.14
CA THR A 45 0.33 -5.35 0.54
C THR A 45 -0.84 -4.94 1.43
N SER A 46 -1.50 -5.89 2.04
CA SER A 46 -2.58 -5.64 3.00
C SER A 46 -2.48 -6.64 4.14
N VAL A 47 -2.70 -6.15 5.36
CA VAL A 47 -2.72 -6.96 6.58
C VAL A 47 -3.92 -6.54 7.42
N GLU A 48 -4.34 -7.37 8.37
CA GLU A 48 -5.33 -6.93 9.35
C GLU A 48 -4.70 -5.82 10.22
N GLU A 49 -5.44 -4.77 10.46
CA GLU A 49 -4.93 -3.62 11.21
C GLU A 49 -4.46 -4.01 12.61
N GLN A 50 -5.13 -4.97 13.25
CA GLN A 50 -4.71 -5.47 14.57
C GLN A 50 -3.33 -6.13 14.56
N ASN A 51 -2.84 -6.52 13.40
CA ASN A 51 -1.53 -7.17 13.24
C ASN A 51 -0.39 -6.18 13.00
N ILE A 52 -0.67 -4.89 13.11
CA ILE A 52 0.34 -3.84 12.96
C ILE A 52 0.68 -3.28 14.34
N LYS A 53 1.99 -3.18 14.61
CA LYS A 53 2.50 -2.47 15.77
C LYS A 53 3.27 -1.26 15.27
N LEU A 54 2.84 -0.06 15.67
CA LEU A 54 3.54 1.19 15.38
C LEU A 54 4.61 1.39 16.43
N ILE A 55 5.88 1.13 16.08
CA ILE A 55 7.03 1.26 16.98
C ILE A 55 7.36 2.74 17.18
N LYS A 56 7.38 3.52 16.08
CA LYS A 56 7.53 4.97 16.09
C LYS A 56 6.44 5.57 15.21
N LYS A 57 5.71 6.55 15.71
CA LYS A 57 4.56 7.13 15.01
C LYS A 57 4.44 8.65 15.13
N ARG A 58 5.41 9.31 15.74
CA ARG A 58 5.31 10.75 16.02
C ARG A 58 5.08 11.58 14.76
N THR A 59 5.71 11.21 13.65
CA THR A 59 5.59 11.95 12.39
C THR A 59 4.54 11.38 11.45
N LEU A 60 3.82 10.34 11.87
CA LEU A 60 2.73 9.77 11.07
C LEU A 60 1.53 10.71 11.10
N LYS A 61 1.11 11.16 9.93
CA LYS A 61 -0.06 12.00 9.75
C LYS A 61 -1.03 11.32 8.79
N TRP A 62 -2.29 11.69 8.89
CA TRP A 62 -3.34 11.11 8.07
C TRP A 62 -4.03 12.20 7.25
N PHE A 63 -4.22 11.92 5.98
CA PHE A 63 -4.96 12.76 5.05
C PHE A 63 -6.22 12.02 4.60
N ARG A 64 -7.38 12.67 4.79
CA ARG A 64 -8.64 12.12 4.30
C ARG A 64 -8.69 12.28 2.79
N SER A 65 -8.38 11.20 2.05
CA SER A 65 -8.22 11.26 0.60
C SER A 65 -9.55 11.13 -0.15
N SER A 66 -10.58 10.61 0.53
CA SER A 66 -11.93 10.52 -0.02
C SER A 66 -12.93 10.44 1.12
N LYS A 67 -14.21 10.36 0.79
CA LYS A 67 -15.27 10.23 1.79
C LYS A 67 -15.09 8.96 2.64
N ARG A 68 -14.53 7.90 2.06
CA ARG A 68 -14.42 6.59 2.71
C ARG A 68 -13.00 6.16 3.07
N ALA A 69 -11.99 6.92 2.68
CA ALA A 69 -10.61 6.48 2.84
C ALA A 69 -9.70 7.58 3.36
N LYS A 70 -8.62 7.13 4.00
CA LYS A 70 -7.55 8.02 4.45
C LYS A 70 -6.19 7.41 4.10
N ARG A 71 -5.19 8.27 3.98
CA ARG A 71 -3.81 7.88 3.67
C ARG A 71 -2.88 8.34 4.78
N GLY A 72 -2.00 7.45 5.20
CA GLY A 72 -1.01 7.76 6.22
C GLY A 72 0.35 8.03 5.59
N PHE A 73 1.02 9.07 6.05
CA PHE A 73 2.32 9.48 5.52
C PHE A 73 3.19 10.06 6.62
N CYS A 74 4.49 10.11 6.38
CA CYS A 74 5.42 10.76 7.29
C CYS A 74 5.51 12.24 6.96
N ASN A 75 5.20 13.12 7.92
CA ASN A 75 5.25 14.57 7.68
C ASN A 75 6.68 15.13 7.70
N LYS A 76 7.67 14.31 8.05
CA LYS A 76 9.07 14.72 8.05
C LYS A 76 9.76 14.42 6.72
N CYS A 77 9.60 13.21 6.17
CA CYS A 77 10.23 12.84 4.91
C CYS A 77 9.25 12.73 3.73
N GLY A 78 7.94 12.81 3.98
CA GLY A 78 6.92 12.77 2.94
C GLY A 78 6.58 11.39 2.41
N ALA A 79 7.12 10.32 2.98
CA ALA A 79 6.85 8.97 2.49
C ALA A 79 5.38 8.61 2.65
N SER A 80 4.77 8.09 1.57
CA SER A 80 3.41 7.54 1.61
C SER A 80 3.48 6.11 2.16
N ILE A 81 2.74 5.83 3.23
CA ILE A 81 2.91 4.58 3.99
C ILE A 81 1.66 3.73 3.95
N PHE A 82 0.51 4.30 4.30
CA PHE A 82 -0.73 3.55 4.50
C PHE A 82 -1.86 4.03 3.61
N PHE A 83 -2.74 3.10 3.26
CA PHE A 83 -4.05 3.40 2.70
C PHE A 83 -5.09 2.60 3.50
N LYS A 84 -6.09 3.29 4.05
CA LYS A 84 -7.13 2.68 4.88
C LYS A 84 -8.51 3.06 4.38
N ILE A 85 -9.33 2.05 4.06
CA ILE A 85 -10.77 2.26 3.84
C ILE A 85 -11.44 2.17 5.20
N MET A 86 -12.19 3.21 5.58
CA MET A 86 -12.85 3.28 6.87
C MET A 86 -13.84 2.14 7.02
N GLY A 87 -13.86 1.51 8.19
CA GLY A 87 -14.73 0.38 8.47
C GLY A 87 -14.23 -0.97 8.00
N MET A 88 -13.15 -1.02 7.22
CA MET A 88 -12.55 -2.27 6.78
C MET A 88 -11.58 -2.79 7.84
N LYS A 89 -11.48 -4.10 7.94
CA LYS A 89 -10.61 -4.79 8.89
C LYS A 89 -9.13 -4.63 8.54
N ASN A 90 -8.84 -4.57 7.25
CA ASN A 90 -7.48 -4.53 6.72
C ASN A 90 -7.01 -3.11 6.45
N ILE A 91 -5.69 -2.96 6.45
CA ILE A 91 -5.03 -1.72 6.07
C ILE A 91 -3.94 -2.06 5.05
N SER A 92 -3.79 -1.22 4.03
CA SER A 92 -2.76 -1.40 3.01
C SER A 92 -1.49 -0.67 3.41
N ILE A 93 -0.35 -1.32 3.15
CA ILE A 93 0.97 -0.76 3.43
C ILE A 93 1.75 -0.71 2.13
N ALA A 94 2.35 0.43 1.82
CA ALA A 94 3.18 0.60 0.64
C ALA A 94 4.37 -0.38 0.71
N ALA A 95 4.51 -1.19 -0.32
CA ALA A 95 5.47 -2.31 -0.32
C ALA A 95 6.92 -1.86 -0.18
N GLY A 96 7.25 -0.69 -0.71
CA GLY A 96 8.62 -0.16 -0.62
C GLY A 96 9.07 0.23 0.77
N MET A 97 8.17 0.29 1.74
CA MET A 97 8.51 0.63 3.12
C MET A 97 9.18 -0.53 3.86
N PHE A 98 8.98 -1.76 3.40
CA PHE A 98 9.48 -2.94 4.09
C PHE A 98 10.98 -3.14 3.96
N ASN A 99 11.59 -3.65 5.03
CA ASN A 99 12.96 -4.13 5.00
C ASN A 99 13.06 -5.34 4.05
N ARG A 100 14.23 -5.50 3.45
CA ARG A 100 14.48 -6.56 2.46
C ARG A 100 14.99 -7.84 3.13
N PRO A 101 14.60 -9.02 2.65
CA PRO A 101 13.63 -9.29 1.58
C PRO A 101 12.20 -9.25 2.10
N VAL A 102 11.24 -8.82 1.26
CA VAL A 102 9.82 -8.78 1.65
C VAL A 102 9.11 -10.11 1.44
N LYS A 103 9.62 -10.95 0.55
CA LYS A 103 9.09 -12.29 0.24
C LYS A 103 7.64 -12.28 -0.25
N LEU A 104 7.21 -11.17 -0.83
CA LEU A 104 5.92 -11.02 -1.50
C LEU A 104 6.17 -10.75 -2.97
N LYS A 105 5.22 -11.11 -3.83
CA LYS A 105 5.32 -10.87 -5.27
C LYS A 105 4.12 -10.09 -5.76
N THR A 106 4.29 -9.39 -6.87
CA THR A 106 3.19 -8.68 -7.53
C THR A 106 2.29 -9.70 -8.23
N ILE A 107 0.99 -9.65 -7.93
CA ILE A 107 0.03 -10.60 -8.48
C ILE A 107 -1.00 -9.98 -9.42
N MET A 108 -1.18 -8.65 -9.38
CA MET A 108 -2.13 -8.01 -10.29
C MET A 108 -1.92 -6.51 -10.36
N ASN A 109 -2.44 -5.94 -11.45
CA ASN A 109 -2.57 -4.50 -11.64
C ASN A 109 -4.06 -4.15 -11.54
N ILE A 110 -4.41 -3.19 -10.71
CA ILE A 110 -5.79 -2.75 -10.52
C ILE A 110 -5.93 -1.28 -10.90
N PHE A 111 -7.17 -0.87 -11.23
CA PHE A 111 -7.47 0.50 -11.66
C PHE A 111 -6.63 0.94 -12.86
N VAL A 112 -6.38 0.02 -13.78
CA VAL A 112 -5.58 0.34 -14.98
C VAL A 112 -6.27 1.34 -15.90
N LYS A 113 -7.56 1.57 -15.72
CA LYS A 113 -8.32 2.63 -16.40
C LYS A 113 -7.71 4.01 -16.14
N GLY A 114 -7.12 4.22 -14.96
CA GLY A 114 -6.49 5.49 -14.59
C GLY A 114 -5.01 5.58 -14.92
N LYS A 115 -4.47 4.57 -15.59
CA LYS A 115 -3.04 4.51 -15.93
C LYS A 115 -2.65 5.67 -16.87
N LEU A 116 -1.48 6.25 -16.62
CA LEU A 116 -0.90 7.23 -17.53
C LEU A 116 -0.25 6.52 -18.73
N ASP A 117 0.04 7.27 -19.76
CA ASP A 117 0.44 6.74 -21.07
C ASP A 117 1.95 6.50 -21.22
N TYR A 118 2.76 6.91 -20.23
CA TYR A 118 4.22 6.86 -20.36
C TYR A 118 4.82 5.49 -20.03
N TYR A 119 4.03 4.51 -19.60
CA TYR A 119 4.55 3.19 -19.23
C TYR A 119 3.60 2.07 -19.68
N LYS A 120 4.17 0.88 -19.86
CA LYS A 120 3.43 -0.32 -20.24
C LYS A 120 3.34 -1.28 -19.06
N LEU A 121 2.25 -2.04 -19.00
CA LEU A 121 2.06 -3.09 -18.01
C LEU A 121 2.71 -4.39 -18.48
N ASP A 122 3.22 -5.18 -17.52
CA ASP A 122 3.67 -6.54 -17.80
C ASP A 122 2.44 -7.40 -18.17
N HIS A 123 2.41 -7.93 -19.37
CA HIS A 123 1.28 -8.72 -19.88
C HIS A 123 1.13 -10.08 -19.19
N HIS A 124 2.15 -10.53 -18.43
CA HIS A 124 2.08 -11.78 -17.66
C HIS A 124 1.34 -11.59 -16.33
N ILE A 125 1.06 -10.36 -15.93
CA ILE A 125 0.39 -10.05 -14.67
C ILE A 125 -1.06 -9.68 -14.98
N PRO A 126 -2.06 -10.32 -14.34
CA PRO A 126 -3.47 -9.97 -14.56
C PRO A 126 -3.73 -8.47 -14.31
N LYS A 127 -4.60 -7.90 -15.15
CA LYS A 127 -4.96 -6.49 -15.03
C LYS A 127 -6.47 -6.32 -15.01
N PHE A 128 -6.94 -5.33 -14.25
CA PHE A 128 -8.35 -5.05 -14.08
C PHE A 128 -8.59 -3.54 -14.19
N LYS A 129 -9.68 -3.16 -14.87
CA LYS A 129 -10.02 -1.73 -15.03
C LYS A 129 -10.23 -1.04 -13.71
N ARG A 130 -10.80 -1.76 -12.73
CA ARG A 130 -11.01 -1.33 -11.34
C ARG A 130 -10.54 -2.48 -10.44
N TYR A 131 -11.34 -2.89 -9.48
CA TYR A 131 -11.09 -4.12 -8.74
C TYR A 131 -11.50 -5.34 -9.56
N PRO A 132 -10.94 -6.53 -9.28
CA PRO A 132 -11.50 -7.76 -9.82
C PRO A 132 -12.97 -7.87 -9.40
N LYS A 133 -13.79 -8.50 -10.24
CA LYS A 133 -15.21 -8.68 -9.97
C LYS A 133 -15.40 -9.40 -8.63
N GLY A 134 -16.22 -8.82 -7.74
CA GLY A 134 -16.50 -9.39 -6.42
C GLY A 134 -15.44 -9.12 -5.35
N VAL A 135 -14.39 -8.33 -5.66
CA VAL A 135 -13.29 -8.01 -4.74
C VAL A 135 -13.12 -6.50 -4.64
N LYS A 136 -12.86 -6.03 -3.44
CA LYS A 136 -12.52 -4.63 -3.18
C LYS A 136 -11.08 -4.47 -2.72
#